data_3fbaa6c8227fca7893d3b5730cb732a6
#
_entry.id   3fbaa6c8227fca7893d3b5730cb732a6
#
_cell.length_a   1.000
_cell.length_b   1.000
_cell.length_c   1.000
_cell.angle_alpha   90.00
_cell.angle_beta   90.00
_cell.angle_gamma   90.00
#
_symmetry.space_group_name_H-M   'P 1'
#
loop_
_entity.id
_entity.type
_entity.pdbx_description
1 polymer ?
#
loop_
_entity_poly.entity_id
_entity_poly.type
_entity_poly.pdbx_seq_one_letter_code
_entity_poly.pdbx_strand_id
1 'polypeptide(L)'
;MIKTKTIFISIFLNFFIFFTFSNSEVIKKIEINGNKRISDETILMFSQVNKGQSIDNNYINSVLKNLYDSNFFSDVSVEMIDSVLLINVEEAPLIKDIKISGIKANKFKNLIRDSLILKPRGSFNNFILSEEKKIIQSKLQSSGYYFAKIDPYIESLDDNMISIEYRINLGEKSKIGKISFIGDKIYKDSKLRSIIVSEEYKFWKFISGKKFLKEELIEIDKRLLKNFYLNKGFYNVEINTSFAKLINKNEFELIFNIVPNQKIYFGNLNFILPNDFNKENYKELNDLLNDLKGEPYSIYSVDKILNEIDSITTSEEYKSANAYAEQNIVSNKLDIDF
;
A
#
# COMPACT_ATOMS: atom_id res chain seq x y z
N MET A 1 -16.06 -58.40 -30.79
CA MET A 1 -14.77 -58.22 -30.08
C MET A 1 -13.70 -57.42 -30.85
N ILE A 2 -13.93 -57.05 -32.12
CA ILE A 2 -12.96 -56.31 -32.96
C ILE A 2 -13.15 -54.78 -32.87
N LYS A 3 -14.39 -54.30 -32.64
CA LYS A 3 -14.66 -52.83 -32.55
C LYS A 3 -14.16 -52.15 -31.28
N THR A 4 -14.00 -52.86 -30.17
CA THR A 4 -13.50 -52.30 -28.93
C THR A 4 -11.98 -52.12 -28.90
N LYS A 5 -11.22 -52.98 -29.59
CA LYS A 5 -9.75 -52.84 -29.71
C LYS A 5 -9.35 -51.66 -30.59
N THR A 6 -10.10 -51.37 -31.66
CA THR A 6 -9.80 -50.24 -32.57
C THR A 6 -10.08 -48.91 -31.90
N ILE A 7 -11.09 -48.80 -31.02
CA ILE A 7 -11.38 -47.57 -30.25
C ILE A 7 -10.29 -47.31 -29.19
N PHE A 8 -9.77 -48.36 -28.53
CA PHE A 8 -8.70 -48.22 -27.56
C PHE A 8 -7.36 -47.79 -28.19
N ILE A 9 -7.06 -48.31 -29.38
CA ILE A 9 -5.85 -47.93 -30.14
C ILE A 9 -5.98 -46.48 -30.64
N SER A 10 -7.16 -46.02 -31.06
CA SER A 10 -7.39 -44.63 -31.48
C SER A 10 -7.31 -43.62 -30.32
N ILE A 11 -7.79 -43.99 -29.12
CA ILE A 11 -7.67 -43.15 -27.91
C ILE A 11 -6.22 -43.09 -27.43
N PHE A 12 -5.47 -44.17 -27.50
CA PHE A 12 -4.06 -44.21 -27.11
C PHE A 12 -3.17 -43.43 -28.08
N LEU A 13 -3.49 -43.43 -29.39
CA LEU A 13 -2.77 -42.66 -30.41
C LEU A 13 -3.06 -41.16 -30.30
N ASN A 14 -4.30 -40.75 -29.90
CA ASN A 14 -4.61 -39.34 -29.66
C ASN A 14 -4.01 -38.81 -28.35
N PHE A 15 -3.78 -39.64 -27.34
CA PHE A 15 -3.12 -39.24 -26.10
C PHE A 15 -1.59 -38.95 -26.29
N PHE A 16 -0.97 -39.53 -27.33
CA PHE A 16 0.46 -39.32 -27.63
C PHE A 16 0.73 -38.07 -28.45
N ILE A 17 -0.29 -37.40 -29.04
CA ILE A 17 -0.13 -36.22 -29.89
C ILE A 17 -0.07 -34.92 -29.03
N PHE A 18 -0.39 -34.97 -27.74
CA PHE A 18 -0.36 -33.80 -26.83
C PHE A 18 0.93 -33.66 -26.04
N PHE A 19 1.98 -34.43 -26.31
CA PHE A 19 3.31 -34.08 -25.84
C PHE A 19 3.85 -32.94 -26.73
N THR A 20 3.50 -31.71 -26.40
CA THR A 20 4.27 -30.55 -26.86
C THR A 20 5.68 -30.69 -26.29
N PHE A 21 6.62 -31.10 -27.13
CA PHE A 21 8.02 -30.98 -26.78
C PHE A 21 8.31 -29.49 -26.57
N SER A 22 8.48 -29.09 -25.32
CA SER A 22 9.13 -27.83 -25.01
C SER A 22 10.53 -27.95 -25.58
N ASN A 23 10.77 -27.41 -26.77
CA ASN A 23 12.10 -27.33 -27.36
C ASN A 23 12.92 -26.39 -26.50
N SER A 24 13.67 -26.96 -25.57
CA SER A 24 14.70 -26.25 -24.82
C SER A 24 15.92 -26.16 -25.72
N GLU A 25 16.23 -24.97 -26.18
CA GLU A 25 17.37 -24.69 -27.06
C GLU A 25 18.56 -24.27 -26.23
N VAL A 26 19.80 -24.73 -26.58
CA VAL A 26 21.01 -24.41 -25.83
C VAL A 26 21.73 -23.22 -26.48
N ILE A 27 22.11 -22.23 -25.64
CA ILE A 27 22.85 -21.05 -26.08
C ILE A 27 24.26 -21.44 -26.53
N LYS A 28 24.57 -21.34 -27.83
CA LYS A 28 25.92 -21.47 -28.36
C LYS A 28 26.65 -20.13 -28.47
N LYS A 29 25.90 -19.07 -28.76
CA LYS A 29 26.40 -17.70 -28.93
C LYS A 29 25.46 -16.69 -28.32
N ILE A 30 25.99 -15.60 -27.83
CA ILE A 30 25.21 -14.44 -27.36
C ILE A 30 25.64 -13.25 -28.19
N GLU A 31 24.69 -12.52 -28.74
CA GLU A 31 24.90 -11.27 -29.48
C GLU A 31 24.13 -10.16 -28.77
N ILE A 32 24.81 -9.04 -28.54
CA ILE A 32 24.25 -7.87 -27.87
C ILE A 32 24.35 -6.70 -28.83
N ASN A 33 23.23 -5.98 -28.98
CA ASN A 33 23.16 -4.84 -29.88
C ASN A 33 22.47 -3.67 -29.19
N GLY A 34 22.79 -2.44 -29.66
CA GLY A 34 22.12 -1.21 -29.23
C GLY A 34 22.75 -0.51 -28.03
N ASN A 35 23.65 -1.19 -27.32
CA ASN A 35 24.42 -0.58 -26.25
C ASN A 35 25.50 0.37 -26.80
N LYS A 36 25.73 1.45 -26.11
CA LYS A 36 26.72 2.49 -26.45
C LYS A 36 27.66 2.79 -25.27
N ARG A 37 27.09 2.97 -24.11
CA ARG A 37 27.75 3.37 -22.88
C ARG A 37 27.98 2.16 -21.93
N ILE A 38 27.07 1.20 -21.98
CA ILE A 38 27.09 0.02 -21.13
C ILE A 38 27.79 -1.11 -21.88
N SER A 39 28.81 -1.73 -21.29
CA SER A 39 29.56 -2.82 -21.95
C SER A 39 28.74 -4.11 -22.02
N ASP A 40 29.09 -4.97 -22.99
CA ASP A 40 28.49 -6.30 -23.15
C ASP A 40 28.60 -7.13 -21.87
N GLU A 41 29.76 -7.07 -21.19
CA GLU A 41 29.99 -7.80 -19.94
C GLU A 41 29.03 -7.35 -18.85
N THR A 42 28.73 -6.05 -18.78
CA THR A 42 27.76 -5.52 -17.81
C THR A 42 26.35 -6.00 -18.12
N ILE A 43 25.97 -6.04 -19.40
CA ILE A 43 24.67 -6.57 -19.84
C ILE A 43 24.54 -8.05 -19.52
N LEU A 44 25.59 -8.83 -19.78
CA LEU A 44 25.64 -10.25 -19.43
C LEU A 44 25.53 -10.49 -17.92
N MET A 45 26.19 -9.67 -17.12
CA MET A 45 26.09 -9.73 -15.66
C MET A 45 24.66 -9.49 -15.16
N PHE A 46 23.99 -8.47 -15.66
CA PHE A 46 22.59 -8.17 -15.28
C PHE A 46 21.62 -9.22 -15.81
N SER A 47 21.80 -9.69 -17.03
CA SER A 47 20.94 -10.71 -17.65
C SER A 47 21.05 -12.08 -16.98
N GLN A 48 22.17 -12.35 -16.28
CA GLN A 48 22.53 -13.64 -15.68
C GLN A 48 22.58 -14.79 -16.71
N VAL A 49 22.91 -14.47 -17.97
CA VAL A 49 22.97 -15.43 -19.06
C VAL A 49 24.38 -15.98 -19.21
N ASN A 50 24.49 -17.29 -19.40
CA ASN A 50 25.76 -17.96 -19.71
C ASN A 50 25.64 -18.86 -20.95
N LYS A 51 26.74 -18.98 -21.74
CA LYS A 51 26.80 -19.94 -22.82
C LYS A 51 26.66 -21.37 -22.29
N GLY A 52 25.97 -22.23 -23.03
CA GLY A 52 25.71 -23.61 -22.64
C GLY A 52 24.45 -23.81 -21.80
N GLN A 53 23.76 -22.74 -21.42
CA GLN A 53 22.47 -22.85 -20.75
C GLN A 53 21.37 -23.26 -21.73
N SER A 54 20.42 -24.02 -21.21
CA SER A 54 19.18 -24.40 -21.87
C SER A 54 18.12 -23.33 -21.63
N ILE A 55 17.49 -22.88 -22.70
CA ILE A 55 16.50 -21.78 -22.68
C ILE A 55 15.10 -22.32 -22.94
N ASP A 56 14.17 -21.90 -22.11
CA ASP A 56 12.72 -21.93 -22.34
C ASP A 56 12.14 -20.51 -22.29
N ASN A 57 10.85 -20.38 -22.56
CA ASN A 57 10.17 -19.08 -22.51
C ASN A 57 10.22 -18.43 -21.11
N ASN A 58 10.26 -19.21 -20.04
CA ASN A 58 10.35 -18.69 -18.68
C ASN A 58 11.73 -18.07 -18.43
N TYR A 59 12.77 -18.69 -18.97
CA TYR A 59 14.12 -18.17 -18.87
C TYR A 59 14.26 -16.84 -19.64
N ILE A 60 13.75 -16.75 -20.87
CA ILE A 60 13.72 -15.48 -21.64
C ILE A 60 13.01 -14.37 -20.85
N ASN A 61 11.86 -14.67 -20.26
CA ASN A 61 11.13 -13.72 -19.42
C ASN A 61 11.95 -13.28 -18.19
N SER A 62 12.73 -14.19 -17.60
CA SER A 62 13.60 -13.84 -16.47
C SER A 62 14.75 -12.94 -16.89
N VAL A 63 15.34 -13.17 -18.06
CA VAL A 63 16.38 -12.31 -18.65
C VAL A 63 15.85 -10.91 -18.92
N LEU A 64 14.67 -10.81 -19.56
CA LEU A 64 13.99 -9.55 -19.81
C LEU A 64 13.75 -8.80 -18.50
N LYS A 65 13.18 -9.47 -17.48
CA LYS A 65 12.92 -8.88 -16.17
C LYS A 65 14.20 -8.37 -15.52
N ASN A 66 15.26 -9.17 -15.48
CA ASN A 66 16.54 -8.78 -14.88
C ASN A 66 17.13 -7.53 -15.54
N LEU A 67 17.04 -7.43 -16.86
CA LEU A 67 17.53 -6.28 -17.62
C LEU A 67 16.66 -5.03 -17.35
N TYR A 68 15.33 -5.15 -17.33
CA TYR A 68 14.45 -4.03 -16.96
C TYR A 68 14.63 -3.59 -15.50
N ASP A 69 14.77 -4.53 -14.57
CA ASP A 69 14.96 -4.25 -13.14
C ASP A 69 16.29 -3.51 -12.86
N SER A 70 17.27 -3.60 -13.78
CA SER A 70 18.52 -2.85 -13.69
C SER A 70 18.31 -1.32 -13.83
N ASN A 71 17.22 -0.89 -14.46
CA ASN A 71 16.88 0.50 -14.81
C ASN A 71 17.90 1.17 -15.78
N PHE A 72 18.78 0.43 -16.44
CA PHE A 72 19.71 0.99 -17.41
C PHE A 72 19.14 1.09 -18.82
N PHE A 73 18.04 0.40 -19.10
CA PHE A 73 17.47 0.27 -20.42
C PHE A 73 16.03 0.82 -20.46
N SER A 74 15.72 1.55 -21.52
CA SER A 74 14.36 2.03 -21.83
C SER A 74 13.56 0.97 -22.57
N ASP A 75 14.25 0.16 -23.38
CA ASP A 75 13.66 -0.98 -24.08
C ASP A 75 14.64 -2.13 -24.16
N VAL A 76 14.11 -3.37 -24.13
CA VAL A 76 14.87 -4.62 -24.21
C VAL A 76 14.06 -5.64 -24.98
N SER A 77 14.68 -6.27 -25.99
CA SER A 77 14.16 -7.49 -26.60
C SER A 77 15.17 -8.64 -26.48
N VAL A 78 14.67 -9.83 -26.25
CA VAL A 78 15.47 -11.06 -26.15
C VAL A 78 14.83 -12.13 -27.00
N GLU A 79 15.59 -12.64 -27.97
CA GLU A 79 15.13 -13.64 -28.92
C GLU A 79 16.18 -14.74 -29.07
N MET A 80 15.71 -15.98 -29.30
CA MET A 80 16.57 -17.11 -29.61
C MET A 80 16.41 -17.48 -31.08
N ILE A 81 17.48 -17.44 -31.86
CA ILE A 81 17.50 -17.76 -33.28
C ILE A 81 18.70 -18.66 -33.55
N ASP A 82 18.46 -19.88 -34.02
CA ASP A 82 19.53 -20.84 -34.43
C ASP A 82 20.64 -21.03 -33.36
N SER A 83 20.24 -21.19 -32.11
CA SER A 83 21.16 -21.33 -30.95
C SER A 83 21.97 -20.05 -30.64
N VAL A 84 21.59 -18.90 -31.20
CA VAL A 84 22.13 -17.58 -30.86
C VAL A 84 21.09 -16.82 -30.02
N LEU A 85 21.49 -16.43 -28.82
CA LEU A 85 20.67 -15.53 -28.01
C LEU A 85 20.94 -14.07 -28.43
N LEU A 86 19.97 -13.44 -29.03
CA LEU A 86 20.04 -12.04 -29.46
C LEU A 86 19.42 -11.15 -28.38
N ILE A 87 20.20 -10.25 -27.81
CA ILE A 87 19.78 -9.27 -26.82
C ILE A 87 19.90 -7.89 -27.47
N ASN A 88 18.78 -7.25 -27.78
CA ASN A 88 18.78 -5.88 -28.25
C ASN A 88 18.33 -4.97 -27.09
N VAL A 89 19.10 -3.90 -26.88
CA VAL A 89 18.83 -2.95 -25.79
C VAL A 89 18.80 -1.52 -26.33
N GLU A 90 17.96 -0.70 -25.72
CA GLU A 90 18.01 0.75 -25.85
C GLU A 90 18.35 1.35 -24.49
N GLU A 91 19.48 2.05 -24.41
CA GLU A 91 19.92 2.62 -23.13
C GLU A 91 19.00 3.75 -22.67
N ALA A 92 18.57 3.67 -21.41
CA ALA A 92 17.80 4.75 -20.80
C ALA A 92 18.62 6.05 -20.74
N PRO A 93 18.01 7.21 -21.02
CA PRO A 93 18.70 8.49 -20.93
C PRO A 93 19.28 8.76 -19.55
N LEU A 94 20.41 9.45 -19.50
CA LEU A 94 20.98 9.93 -18.24
C LEU A 94 20.37 11.27 -17.84
N ILE A 95 20.06 11.38 -16.57
CA ILE A 95 19.57 12.62 -15.99
C ILE A 95 20.76 13.57 -15.74
N LYS A 96 20.82 14.66 -16.49
CA LYS A 96 21.83 15.71 -16.32
C LYS A 96 21.58 16.51 -15.05
N ASP A 97 20.38 17.05 -14.91
CA ASP A 97 19.97 17.82 -13.75
C ASP A 97 18.48 17.67 -13.43
N ILE A 98 18.10 18.02 -12.20
CA ILE A 98 16.71 18.06 -11.74
C ILE A 98 16.43 19.42 -11.12
N LYS A 99 15.45 20.13 -11.67
CA LYS A 99 15.01 21.47 -11.22
C LYS A 99 13.63 21.38 -10.57
N ILE A 100 13.39 22.22 -9.57
CA ILE A 100 12.08 22.40 -8.94
C ILE A 100 11.71 23.88 -9.09
N SER A 101 10.63 24.15 -9.81
CA SER A 101 10.14 25.51 -10.10
C SER A 101 8.72 25.72 -9.57
N GLY A 102 8.27 26.99 -9.57
CA GLY A 102 6.93 27.36 -9.11
C GLY A 102 6.75 27.49 -7.59
N ILE A 103 7.76 27.10 -6.79
CA ILE A 103 7.75 27.21 -5.34
C ILE A 103 8.80 28.22 -4.88
N LYS A 104 8.38 29.20 -4.05
CA LYS A 104 9.31 30.20 -3.48
C LYS A 104 9.96 29.71 -2.18
N ALA A 105 9.21 29.00 -1.33
CA ALA A 105 9.67 28.59 0.00
C ALA A 105 10.67 27.42 -0.05
N ASN A 106 11.88 27.62 0.44
CA ASN A 106 12.93 26.61 0.48
C ASN A 106 12.52 25.34 1.25
N LYS A 107 11.70 25.48 2.30
CA LYS A 107 11.16 24.33 3.05
C LYS A 107 10.48 23.32 2.12
N PHE A 108 9.64 23.77 1.20
CA PHE A 108 8.94 22.86 0.26
C PHE A 108 9.86 22.36 -0.83
N LYS A 109 10.81 23.18 -1.32
CA LYS A 109 11.82 22.70 -2.28
C LYS A 109 12.64 21.56 -1.68
N ASN A 110 13.06 21.68 -0.43
CA ASN A 110 13.83 20.64 0.25
C ASN A 110 12.95 19.39 0.50
N LEU A 111 11.73 19.58 0.99
CA LEU A 111 10.77 18.48 1.17
C LEU A 111 10.61 17.63 -0.10
N ILE A 112 10.52 18.29 -1.27
CA ILE A 112 10.39 17.62 -2.56
C ILE A 112 11.71 16.96 -2.94
N ARG A 113 12.83 17.70 -2.87
CA ARG A 113 14.15 17.18 -3.21
C ARG A 113 14.52 15.92 -2.43
N ASP A 114 14.19 15.90 -1.13
CA ASP A 114 14.45 14.75 -0.26
C ASP A 114 13.55 13.55 -0.57
N SER A 115 12.48 13.78 -1.34
CA SER A 115 11.52 12.75 -1.75
C SER A 115 11.84 12.13 -3.10
N LEU A 116 12.74 12.74 -3.88
CA LEU A 116 13.07 12.27 -5.23
C LEU A 116 13.87 10.96 -5.17
N ILE A 117 13.46 9.99 -5.96
CA ILE A 117 14.14 8.71 -6.21
C ILE A 117 15.13 8.90 -7.35
N LEU A 118 14.67 9.55 -8.42
CA LEU A 118 15.53 9.94 -9.55
C LEU A 118 16.60 10.94 -9.08
N LYS A 119 17.84 10.74 -9.53
CA LYS A 119 18.98 11.58 -9.16
C LYS A 119 19.76 12.01 -10.40
N PRO A 120 20.41 13.17 -10.39
CA PRO A 120 21.38 13.52 -11.41
C PRO A 120 22.42 12.43 -11.58
N ARG A 121 22.84 12.14 -12.80
CA ARG A 121 23.71 11.06 -13.24
C ARG A 121 23.13 9.65 -13.15
N GLY A 122 21.90 9.49 -12.70
CA GLY A 122 21.14 8.22 -12.78
C GLY A 122 20.44 8.05 -14.12
N SER A 123 20.04 6.84 -14.43
CA SER A 123 19.22 6.54 -15.59
C SER A 123 17.78 7.01 -15.36
N PHE A 124 17.15 7.49 -16.40
CA PHE A 124 15.77 7.92 -16.35
C PHE A 124 14.83 6.72 -16.49
N ASN A 125 13.78 6.70 -15.68
CA ASN A 125 12.71 5.73 -15.76
C ASN A 125 11.37 6.43 -15.60
N ASN A 126 10.50 6.31 -16.60
CA ASN A 126 9.21 6.99 -16.63
C ASN A 126 8.24 6.47 -15.55
N PHE A 127 8.33 5.19 -15.18
CA PHE A 127 7.56 4.63 -14.09
C PHE A 127 7.95 5.28 -12.76
N ILE A 128 9.26 5.40 -12.49
CA ILE A 128 9.77 6.07 -11.27
C ILE A 128 9.31 7.53 -11.23
N LEU A 129 9.36 8.26 -12.36
CA LEU A 129 8.85 9.63 -12.45
C LEU A 129 7.37 9.73 -12.05
N SER A 130 6.56 8.76 -12.49
CA SER A 130 5.15 8.70 -12.17
C SER A 130 4.90 8.45 -10.68
N GLU A 131 5.69 7.57 -10.06
CA GLU A 131 5.63 7.30 -8.63
C GLU A 131 6.11 8.51 -7.81
N GLU A 132 7.18 9.17 -8.22
CA GLU A 132 7.64 10.42 -7.59
C GLU A 132 6.57 11.50 -7.59
N LYS A 133 5.84 11.64 -8.71
CA LYS A 133 4.72 12.59 -8.78
C LYS A 133 3.68 12.29 -7.69
N LYS A 134 3.35 11.03 -7.45
CA LYS A 134 2.41 10.63 -6.37
C LYS A 134 2.99 10.94 -4.99
N ILE A 135 4.26 10.62 -4.76
CA ILE A 135 4.95 10.90 -3.50
C ILE A 135 4.95 12.41 -3.19
N ILE A 136 5.31 13.23 -4.18
CA ILE A 136 5.31 14.69 -4.05
C ILE A 136 3.88 15.19 -3.76
N GLN A 137 2.88 14.67 -4.48
CA GLN A 137 1.47 15.02 -4.28
C GLN A 137 1.04 14.75 -2.84
N SER A 138 1.30 13.54 -2.31
CA SER A 138 0.96 13.16 -0.94
C SER A 138 1.62 14.08 0.10
N LYS A 139 2.91 14.40 -0.07
CA LYS A 139 3.63 15.32 0.84
C LYS A 139 3.08 16.75 0.82
N LEU A 140 2.65 17.24 -0.33
CA LEU A 140 2.01 18.55 -0.45
C LEU A 140 0.61 18.53 0.18
N GLN A 141 -0.15 17.45 0.01
CA GLN A 141 -1.45 17.24 0.65
C GLN A 141 -1.33 17.22 2.17
N SER A 142 -0.38 16.48 2.73
CA SER A 142 -0.08 16.45 4.17
C SER A 142 0.31 17.84 4.71
N SER A 143 0.85 18.69 3.84
CA SER A 143 1.17 20.08 4.18
C SER A 143 -0.02 21.05 4.03
N GLY A 144 -1.20 20.55 3.60
CA GLY A 144 -2.44 21.33 3.42
C GLY A 144 -2.64 21.89 2.00
N TYR A 145 -1.77 21.57 1.04
CA TYR A 145 -1.92 21.92 -0.37
C TYR A 145 -2.57 20.78 -1.15
N TYR A 146 -3.80 20.44 -0.80
CA TYR A 146 -4.47 19.23 -1.26
C TYR A 146 -4.64 19.18 -2.80
N PHE A 147 -4.81 20.33 -3.44
CA PHE A 147 -5.02 20.48 -4.89
C PHE A 147 -3.79 21.06 -5.59
N ALA A 148 -2.60 20.92 -5.02
CA ALA A 148 -1.37 21.28 -5.71
C ALA A 148 -1.27 20.53 -7.05
N LYS A 149 -0.79 21.24 -8.08
CA LYS A 149 -0.52 20.64 -9.39
C LYS A 149 0.97 20.42 -9.54
N ILE A 150 1.34 19.24 -10.01
CA ILE A 150 2.71 18.84 -10.28
C ILE A 150 2.79 18.43 -11.76
N ASP A 151 3.58 19.14 -12.53
CA ASP A 151 3.76 18.94 -13.95
C ASP A 151 5.25 18.72 -14.26
N PRO A 152 5.72 17.45 -14.30
CA PRO A 152 7.09 17.15 -14.69
C PRO A 152 7.27 17.45 -16.17
N TYR A 153 8.26 18.27 -16.49
CA TYR A 153 8.70 18.57 -17.84
C TYR A 153 10.06 17.96 -18.10
N ILE A 154 10.17 17.20 -19.18
CA ILE A 154 11.41 16.53 -19.60
C ILE A 154 11.92 17.24 -20.84
N GLU A 155 13.14 17.69 -20.79
CA GLU A 155 13.87 18.27 -21.91
C GLU A 155 14.92 17.28 -22.37
N SER A 156 14.82 16.85 -23.64
CA SER A 156 15.83 16.00 -24.29
C SER A 156 17.05 16.83 -24.66
N LEU A 157 18.22 16.32 -24.37
CA LEU A 157 19.53 16.93 -24.66
C LEU A 157 20.33 16.00 -25.56
N ASP A 158 21.48 16.50 -26.04
CA ASP A 158 22.44 15.66 -26.79
C ASP A 158 23.01 14.52 -25.91
N ASP A 159 23.65 13.54 -26.55
CA ASP A 159 24.34 12.41 -25.91
C ASP A 159 23.46 11.53 -25.02
N ASN A 160 22.19 11.31 -25.44
CA ASN A 160 21.20 10.52 -24.68
C ASN A 160 21.06 10.99 -23.21
N MET A 161 21.05 12.31 -23.02
CA MET A 161 20.79 12.95 -21.73
C MET A 161 19.46 13.67 -21.69
N ILE A 162 18.93 13.86 -20.49
CA ILE A 162 17.72 14.66 -20.23
C ILE A 162 17.91 15.59 -19.03
N SER A 163 17.13 16.67 -19.02
CA SER A 163 16.90 17.50 -17.83
C SER A 163 15.45 17.35 -17.39
N ILE A 164 15.19 17.25 -16.09
CA ILE A 164 13.85 17.13 -15.52
C ILE A 164 13.53 18.41 -14.75
N GLU A 165 12.39 19.04 -15.07
CA GLU A 165 11.89 20.18 -14.31
C GLU A 165 10.53 19.83 -13.68
N TYR A 166 10.46 19.72 -12.34
CA TYR A 166 9.18 19.64 -11.63
C TYR A 166 8.57 21.04 -11.50
N ARG A 167 7.60 21.34 -12.38
CA ARG A 167 6.82 22.58 -12.34
C ARG A 167 5.67 22.39 -11.35
N ILE A 168 5.70 23.13 -10.25
CA ILE A 168 4.74 22.92 -9.16
C ILE A 168 3.97 24.21 -8.89
N ASN A 169 2.66 24.08 -8.96
CA ASN A 169 1.74 25.12 -8.52
C ASN A 169 1.06 24.66 -7.24
N LEU A 170 1.47 25.22 -6.11
CA LEU A 170 0.89 24.89 -4.80
C LEU A 170 -0.57 25.31 -4.69
N GLY A 171 -0.97 26.38 -5.36
CA GLY A 171 -2.24 27.02 -5.09
C GLY A 171 -2.31 27.57 -3.67
N GLU A 172 -3.53 27.76 -3.18
CA GLU A 172 -3.77 28.13 -1.78
C GLU A 172 -4.01 26.86 -0.92
N LYS A 173 -3.78 26.99 0.38
CA LYS A 173 -4.10 25.90 1.31
C LYS A 173 -5.60 25.62 1.31
N SER A 174 -5.96 24.35 1.21
CA SER A 174 -7.35 23.90 1.21
C SER A 174 -7.92 23.97 2.63
N LYS A 175 -8.98 24.74 2.83
CA LYS A 175 -9.64 24.93 4.13
C LYS A 175 -10.86 24.02 4.23
N ILE A 176 -11.13 23.53 5.43
CA ILE A 176 -12.37 22.83 5.75
C ILE A 176 -13.42 23.89 6.08
N GLY A 177 -14.28 24.23 5.14
CA GLY A 177 -15.36 25.19 5.36
C GLY A 177 -16.54 24.59 6.13
N LYS A 178 -16.79 23.28 5.94
CA LYS A 178 -17.86 22.54 6.59
C LYS A 178 -17.47 21.09 6.82
N ILE A 179 -17.96 20.50 7.91
CA ILE A 179 -17.85 19.06 8.18
C ILE A 179 -19.26 18.48 8.27
N SER A 180 -19.53 17.46 7.48
CA SER A 180 -20.82 16.79 7.42
C SER A 180 -20.71 15.30 7.67
N PHE A 181 -21.74 14.73 8.28
CA PHE A 181 -21.86 13.30 8.51
C PHE A 181 -23.12 12.80 7.82
N ILE A 182 -22.99 11.81 6.95
CA ILE A 182 -24.07 11.21 6.16
C ILE A 182 -24.10 9.69 6.35
N GLY A 183 -25.06 9.01 5.72
CA GLY A 183 -25.28 7.56 5.82
C GLY A 183 -26.20 7.22 7.00
N ASP A 184 -26.18 5.97 7.42
CA ASP A 184 -27.03 5.43 8.50
C ASP A 184 -26.48 5.74 9.90
N LYS A 185 -26.01 6.98 10.08
CA LYS A 185 -25.44 7.42 11.36
C LYS A 185 -26.45 7.36 12.50
N ILE A 186 -26.05 6.79 13.63
CA ILE A 186 -26.89 6.60 14.84
C ILE A 186 -26.77 7.80 15.77
N TYR A 187 -25.68 8.55 15.69
CA TYR A 187 -25.38 9.66 16.59
C TYR A 187 -25.55 11.01 15.89
N LYS A 188 -25.95 12.03 16.69
CA LYS A 188 -26.08 13.41 16.22
C LYS A 188 -24.74 13.98 15.76
N ASP A 189 -24.74 14.85 14.75
CA ASP A 189 -23.57 15.50 14.21
C ASP A 189 -22.72 16.21 15.28
N SER A 190 -23.38 16.84 16.27
CA SER A 190 -22.65 17.50 17.37
C SER A 190 -21.80 16.53 18.18
N LYS A 191 -22.29 15.30 18.40
CA LYS A 191 -21.55 14.25 19.09
C LYS A 191 -20.40 13.75 18.22
N LEU A 192 -20.65 13.44 16.95
CA LEU A 192 -19.61 12.97 16.03
C LEU A 192 -18.51 14.02 15.83
N ARG A 193 -18.91 15.30 15.74
CA ARG A 193 -17.98 16.42 15.64
C ARG A 193 -17.07 16.58 16.87
N SER A 194 -17.57 16.21 18.07
CA SER A 194 -16.74 16.25 19.29
C SER A 194 -15.70 15.14 19.39
N ILE A 195 -15.76 14.15 18.51
CA ILE A 195 -14.84 12.98 18.50
C ILE A 195 -13.65 13.24 17.59
N ILE A 196 -13.85 13.96 16.48
CA ILE A 196 -12.83 14.23 15.48
C ILE A 196 -11.88 15.37 15.89
N VAL A 197 -10.70 15.38 15.27
CA VAL A 197 -9.67 16.41 15.47
C VAL A 197 -9.82 17.57 14.49
N SER A 198 -10.29 17.29 13.26
CA SER A 198 -10.49 18.32 12.24
C SER A 198 -11.54 19.36 12.67
N GLU A 199 -11.28 20.61 12.33
CA GLU A 199 -12.15 21.74 12.68
C GLU A 199 -12.58 22.51 11.43
N GLU A 200 -13.80 23.05 11.46
CA GLU A 200 -14.26 23.99 10.44
C GLU A 200 -13.46 25.30 10.52
N TYR A 201 -13.11 25.83 9.34
CA TYR A 201 -12.48 27.13 9.23
C TYR A 201 -13.40 28.24 9.76
N LYS A 202 -12.87 29.04 10.69
CA LYS A 202 -13.52 30.24 11.18
C LYS A 202 -12.49 31.39 11.14
N PHE A 203 -12.86 32.55 10.63
CA PHE A 203 -11.92 33.65 10.40
C PHE A 203 -11.21 34.12 11.68
N TRP A 204 -11.80 33.90 12.86
CA TRP A 204 -11.20 34.23 14.16
C TRP A 204 -10.30 33.13 14.74
N LYS A 205 -10.32 31.92 14.17
CA LYS A 205 -9.44 30.81 14.56
C LYS A 205 -8.19 30.73 13.65
N PHE A 206 -7.38 31.81 13.62
CA PHE A 206 -6.27 31.90 12.66
C PHE A 206 -5.05 31.07 13.03
N ILE A 207 -4.90 30.63 14.29
CA ILE A 207 -3.72 29.86 14.75
C ILE A 207 -3.84 28.34 14.52
N SER A 208 -5.06 27.79 14.52
CA SER A 208 -5.26 26.33 14.39
C SER A 208 -4.86 25.80 13.03
N GLY A 209 -3.99 24.80 12.99
CA GLY A 209 -3.66 24.02 11.77
C GLY A 209 -4.70 22.97 11.40
N LYS A 210 -5.65 22.68 12.29
CA LYS A 210 -6.69 21.63 12.16
C LYS A 210 -7.81 21.96 11.18
N LYS A 211 -7.85 23.23 10.72
CA LYS A 211 -8.80 23.77 9.74
C LYS A 211 -8.40 23.56 8.27
N PHE A 212 -7.25 22.97 8.01
CA PHE A 212 -6.79 22.66 6.67
C PHE A 212 -7.00 21.19 6.36
N LEU A 213 -7.41 20.91 5.11
CA LEU A 213 -7.47 19.56 4.61
C LEU A 213 -6.06 18.93 4.63
N LYS A 214 -5.89 17.91 5.43
CA LYS A 214 -4.66 17.14 5.53
C LYS A 214 -5.02 15.67 5.62
N GLU A 215 -4.42 14.86 4.76
CA GLU A 215 -4.63 13.41 4.73
C GLU A 215 -4.49 12.76 6.10
N GLU A 216 -3.39 13.09 6.80
CA GLU A 216 -3.09 12.56 8.13
C GLU A 216 -4.20 12.86 9.17
N LEU A 217 -4.75 14.08 9.17
CA LEU A 217 -5.82 14.43 10.09
C LEU A 217 -7.13 13.72 9.75
N ILE A 218 -7.41 13.55 8.46
CA ILE A 218 -8.60 12.84 7.99
C ILE A 218 -8.54 11.36 8.40
N GLU A 219 -7.39 10.71 8.25
CA GLU A 219 -7.21 9.33 8.69
C GLU A 219 -7.27 9.17 10.22
N ILE A 220 -6.78 10.15 10.98
CA ILE A 220 -6.97 10.20 12.43
C ILE A 220 -8.45 10.31 12.76
N ASP A 221 -9.18 11.20 12.10
CA ASP A 221 -10.62 11.38 12.33
C ASP A 221 -11.42 10.12 12.02
N LYS A 222 -11.12 9.45 10.90
CA LYS A 222 -11.72 8.15 10.55
C LYS A 222 -11.48 7.12 11.64
N ARG A 223 -10.25 7.00 12.13
CA ARG A 223 -9.90 6.07 13.20
C ARG A 223 -10.60 6.40 14.51
N LEU A 224 -10.68 7.67 14.89
CA LEU A 224 -11.39 8.10 16.10
C LEU A 224 -12.88 7.80 16.03
N LEU A 225 -13.52 8.09 14.90
CA LEU A 225 -14.91 7.72 14.66
C LEU A 225 -15.10 6.21 14.69
N LYS A 226 -14.25 5.46 14.01
CA LYS A 226 -14.28 3.99 14.01
C LYS A 226 -14.20 3.43 15.42
N ASN A 227 -13.22 3.87 16.21
CA ASN A 227 -13.05 3.42 17.59
C ASN A 227 -14.25 3.78 18.47
N PHE A 228 -14.84 4.97 18.25
CA PHE A 228 -16.06 5.35 18.96
C PHE A 228 -17.23 4.40 18.67
N TYR A 229 -17.46 4.03 17.40
CA TYR A 229 -18.50 3.10 17.02
C TYR A 229 -18.19 1.66 17.50
N LEU A 230 -16.94 1.21 17.39
CA LEU A 230 -16.50 -0.08 17.93
C LEU A 230 -16.79 -0.19 19.42
N ASN A 231 -16.52 0.88 20.20
CA ASN A 231 -16.81 0.93 21.63
C ASN A 231 -18.32 1.04 21.97
N LYS A 232 -19.18 1.01 20.97
CA LYS A 232 -20.65 1.01 21.10
C LYS A 232 -21.31 -0.23 20.51
N GLY A 233 -20.50 -1.23 20.16
CA GLY A 233 -20.93 -2.52 19.64
C GLY A 233 -21.00 -2.60 18.11
N PHE A 234 -20.67 -1.55 17.37
CA PHE A 234 -20.72 -1.57 15.90
C PHE A 234 -19.41 -2.10 15.33
N TYR A 235 -19.17 -3.41 15.44
CA TYR A 235 -17.93 -4.09 15.09
C TYR A 235 -17.55 -3.90 13.62
N ASN A 236 -18.52 -4.00 12.71
CA ASN A 236 -18.32 -3.90 11.27
C ASN A 236 -18.59 -2.48 10.73
N VAL A 237 -18.40 -1.44 11.54
CA VAL A 237 -18.60 -0.06 11.08
C VAL A 237 -17.64 0.29 9.95
N GLU A 238 -18.20 0.87 8.89
CA GLU A 238 -17.44 1.43 7.77
C GLU A 238 -17.53 2.95 7.79
N ILE A 239 -16.39 3.61 7.62
CA ILE A 239 -16.31 5.07 7.56
C ILE A 239 -15.49 5.47 6.35
N ASN A 240 -16.16 6.07 5.38
CA ASN A 240 -15.58 6.58 4.16
C ASN A 240 -15.61 8.11 4.16
N THR A 241 -14.69 8.73 3.43
CA THR A 241 -14.62 10.19 3.30
C THR A 241 -14.75 10.62 1.85
N SER A 242 -15.38 11.76 1.64
CA SER A 242 -15.45 12.45 0.37
C SER A 242 -15.36 13.96 0.56
N PHE A 243 -15.14 14.68 -0.54
CA PHE A 243 -15.02 16.13 -0.50
C PHE A 243 -15.97 16.77 -1.50
N ALA A 244 -16.64 17.85 -1.10
CA ALA A 244 -17.36 18.73 -1.99
C ALA A 244 -16.71 20.11 -1.97
N LYS A 245 -16.47 20.70 -3.15
CA LYS A 245 -15.96 22.07 -3.24
C LYS A 245 -17.07 23.04 -2.87
N LEU A 246 -16.81 23.94 -1.93
CA LEU A 246 -17.71 25.02 -1.58
C LEU A 246 -17.60 26.19 -2.56
N ILE A 247 -18.57 27.11 -2.52
CA ILE A 247 -18.66 28.27 -3.41
C ILE A 247 -17.43 29.18 -3.26
N ASN A 248 -16.89 29.29 -2.05
CA ASN A 248 -15.68 30.08 -1.78
C ASN A 248 -14.43 29.36 -2.30
N LYS A 249 -13.49 30.15 -2.85
CA LYS A 249 -12.20 29.62 -3.30
C LYS A 249 -11.48 28.92 -2.14
N ASN A 250 -11.01 27.70 -2.40
CA ASN A 250 -10.21 26.88 -1.46
C ASN A 250 -10.91 26.45 -0.16
N GLU A 251 -12.22 26.55 -0.08
CA GLU A 251 -13.02 25.97 0.99
C GLU A 251 -13.73 24.71 0.50
N PHE A 252 -13.70 23.66 1.31
CA PHE A 252 -14.24 22.34 1.01
C PHE A 252 -15.11 21.85 2.16
N GLU A 253 -16.14 21.12 1.81
CA GLU A 253 -16.91 20.32 2.74
C GLU A 253 -16.23 18.96 2.86
N LEU A 254 -15.81 18.60 4.09
CA LEU A 254 -15.34 17.26 4.42
C LEU A 254 -16.56 16.43 4.85
N ILE A 255 -16.82 15.34 4.16
CA ILE A 255 -17.99 14.52 4.35
C ILE A 255 -17.55 13.14 4.86
N PHE A 256 -18.03 12.75 6.03
CA PHE A 256 -17.89 11.39 6.55
C PHE A 256 -19.18 10.61 6.26
N ASN A 257 -19.06 9.56 5.44
CA ASN A 257 -20.14 8.61 5.20
C ASN A 257 -19.99 7.42 6.15
N ILE A 258 -20.96 7.23 7.03
CA ILE A 258 -20.91 6.25 8.12
C ILE A 258 -21.95 5.17 7.88
N VAL A 259 -21.51 3.92 7.83
CA VAL A 259 -22.37 2.73 7.76
C VAL A 259 -22.07 1.88 9.00
N PRO A 260 -22.88 1.97 10.07
CA PRO A 260 -22.62 1.29 11.34
C PRO A 260 -22.71 -0.22 11.25
N ASN A 261 -23.55 -0.72 10.34
CA ASN A 261 -23.92 -2.14 10.25
C ASN A 261 -24.59 -2.65 11.53
N GLN A 262 -24.64 -3.95 11.72
CA GLN A 262 -25.32 -4.58 12.84
C GLN A 262 -24.51 -4.43 14.14
N LYS A 263 -25.23 -4.23 15.25
CA LYS A 263 -24.64 -4.21 16.58
C LYS A 263 -24.29 -5.61 17.03
N ILE A 264 -23.05 -5.79 17.50
CA ILE A 264 -22.49 -7.03 18.00
C ILE A 264 -22.36 -6.93 19.53
N TYR A 265 -22.59 -8.03 20.22
CA TYR A 265 -22.46 -8.17 21.66
C TYR A 265 -21.40 -9.19 22.01
N PHE A 266 -20.78 -9.09 23.18
CA PHE A 266 -19.90 -10.13 23.67
C PHE A 266 -20.67 -11.44 23.86
N GLY A 267 -20.17 -12.51 23.27
CA GLY A 267 -20.67 -13.87 23.41
C GLY A 267 -19.96 -14.60 24.57
N ASN A 268 -19.36 -15.76 24.27
CA ASN A 268 -18.53 -16.45 25.23
C ASN A 268 -17.12 -15.82 25.24
N LEU A 269 -16.65 -15.50 26.43
CA LEU A 269 -15.32 -14.98 26.65
C LEU A 269 -14.56 -16.03 27.46
N ASN A 270 -13.61 -16.69 26.85
CA ASN A 270 -12.80 -17.73 27.46
C ASN A 270 -11.38 -17.23 27.70
N PHE A 271 -10.77 -17.74 28.77
CA PHE A 271 -9.37 -17.48 29.06
C PHE A 271 -8.59 -18.78 29.05
N ILE A 272 -7.63 -18.90 28.13
CA ILE A 272 -6.84 -20.09 27.89
C ILE A 272 -5.44 -19.87 28.40
N LEU A 273 -5.09 -20.59 29.50
CA LEU A 273 -3.80 -20.49 30.16
C LEU A 273 -2.95 -21.74 29.92
N PRO A 274 -1.68 -21.58 29.57
CA PRO A 274 -0.73 -22.70 29.58
C PRO A 274 -0.65 -23.37 30.97
N ASN A 275 -0.27 -24.67 31.00
CA ASN A 275 -0.30 -25.49 32.24
C ASN A 275 0.68 -25.04 33.31
N ASP A 276 1.70 -24.27 32.95
CA ASP A 276 2.75 -23.76 33.85
C ASP A 276 2.39 -22.43 34.53
N PHE A 277 1.21 -21.87 34.19
CA PHE A 277 0.73 -20.63 34.80
C PHE A 277 -0.18 -20.92 36.00
N ASN A 278 -0.07 -20.09 37.05
CA ASN A 278 -0.92 -20.21 38.23
C ASN A 278 -2.30 -19.56 38.01
N LYS A 279 -3.34 -20.38 37.90
CA LYS A 279 -4.72 -19.91 37.60
C LYS A 279 -5.31 -18.99 38.67
N GLU A 280 -4.86 -19.08 39.92
CA GLU A 280 -5.37 -18.26 41.03
C GLU A 280 -5.09 -16.76 40.79
N ASN A 281 -3.99 -16.43 40.15
CA ASN A 281 -3.58 -15.06 39.88
C ASN A 281 -4.47 -14.35 38.84
N TYR A 282 -5.25 -15.13 38.07
CA TYR A 282 -6.16 -14.64 37.04
C TYR A 282 -7.64 -14.69 37.45
N LYS A 283 -7.96 -14.87 38.73
CA LYS A 283 -9.34 -14.98 39.18
C LYS A 283 -10.16 -13.73 38.94
N GLU A 284 -9.61 -12.53 39.21
CA GLU A 284 -10.28 -11.25 38.98
C GLU A 284 -10.53 -11.02 37.49
N LEU A 285 -9.67 -11.53 36.62
CA LEU A 285 -9.88 -11.48 35.16
C LEU A 285 -11.11 -12.30 34.75
N ASN A 286 -11.31 -13.49 35.31
CA ASN A 286 -12.49 -14.32 35.03
C ASN A 286 -13.80 -13.61 35.43
N ASP A 287 -13.79 -12.89 36.54
CA ASP A 287 -14.96 -12.09 36.97
C ASP A 287 -15.25 -10.97 35.96
N LEU A 288 -14.21 -10.27 35.49
CA LEU A 288 -14.32 -9.24 34.44
C LEU A 288 -14.87 -9.80 33.12
N LEU A 289 -14.42 -11.00 32.70
CA LEU A 289 -14.92 -11.66 31.48
C LEU A 289 -16.42 -12.01 31.61
N ASN A 290 -16.84 -12.49 32.79
CA ASN A 290 -18.24 -12.82 33.06
C ASN A 290 -19.13 -11.57 33.04
N ASP A 291 -18.67 -10.45 33.59
CA ASP A 291 -19.41 -9.18 33.61
C ASP A 291 -19.61 -8.59 32.20
N LEU A 292 -18.69 -8.84 31.29
CA LEU A 292 -18.77 -8.37 29.91
C LEU A 292 -19.70 -9.21 29.02
N LYS A 293 -20.02 -10.44 29.40
CA LYS A 293 -20.85 -11.33 28.60
C LYS A 293 -22.25 -10.77 28.38
N GLY A 294 -22.63 -10.59 27.10
CA GLY A 294 -23.92 -10.01 26.70
C GLY A 294 -23.91 -8.48 26.59
N GLU A 295 -22.87 -7.81 27.08
CA GLU A 295 -22.69 -6.37 26.86
C GLU A 295 -22.34 -6.06 25.40
N PRO A 296 -22.62 -4.84 24.89
CA PRO A 296 -22.18 -4.42 23.59
C PRO A 296 -20.67 -4.53 23.44
N TYR A 297 -20.19 -5.05 22.28
CA TYR A 297 -18.75 -5.11 21.99
C TYR A 297 -18.08 -3.75 22.22
N SER A 298 -16.87 -3.81 22.76
CA SER A 298 -16.04 -2.64 22.98
C SER A 298 -14.58 -3.02 22.76
N ILE A 299 -13.91 -2.40 21.81
CA ILE A 299 -12.48 -2.59 21.58
C ILE A 299 -11.66 -2.20 22.81
N TYR A 300 -12.08 -1.15 23.50
CA TYR A 300 -11.46 -0.73 24.76
C TYR A 300 -11.52 -1.82 25.83
N SER A 301 -12.64 -2.56 25.92
CA SER A 301 -12.76 -3.68 26.89
C SER A 301 -11.82 -4.83 26.53
N VAL A 302 -11.66 -5.15 25.24
CA VAL A 302 -10.72 -6.16 24.79
C VAL A 302 -9.27 -5.74 25.11
N ASP A 303 -8.90 -4.50 24.76
CA ASP A 303 -7.57 -3.95 25.05
C ASP A 303 -7.29 -3.94 26.58
N LYS A 304 -8.32 -3.61 27.39
CA LYS A 304 -8.20 -3.64 28.86
C LYS A 304 -7.89 -5.05 29.36
N ILE A 305 -8.59 -6.07 28.84
CA ILE A 305 -8.36 -7.47 29.19
C ILE A 305 -6.93 -7.88 28.83
N LEU A 306 -6.50 -7.61 27.59
CA LEU A 306 -5.14 -7.95 27.15
C LEU A 306 -4.07 -7.27 28.01
N ASN A 307 -4.24 -5.99 28.33
CA ASN A 307 -3.33 -5.25 29.18
C ASN A 307 -3.30 -5.80 30.61
N GLU A 308 -4.44 -6.28 31.15
CA GLU A 308 -4.50 -6.91 32.47
C GLU A 308 -3.77 -8.26 32.49
N ILE A 309 -3.96 -9.06 31.44
CA ILE A 309 -3.21 -10.33 31.26
C ILE A 309 -1.71 -10.05 31.22
N ASP A 310 -1.28 -9.08 30.41
CA ASP A 310 0.14 -8.72 30.31
C ASP A 310 0.71 -8.20 31.62
N SER A 311 -0.08 -7.43 32.40
CA SER A 311 0.31 -6.92 33.70
C SER A 311 0.53 -8.03 34.70
N ILE A 312 -0.42 -8.99 34.83
CA ILE A 312 -0.32 -10.14 35.70
C ILE A 312 0.88 -11.01 35.30
N THR A 313 1.02 -11.31 34.01
CA THR A 313 2.10 -12.12 33.45
C THR A 313 3.47 -11.52 33.74
N THR A 314 3.60 -10.19 33.61
CA THR A 314 4.84 -9.47 33.91
C THR A 314 5.15 -9.50 35.40
N SER A 315 4.15 -9.39 36.27
CA SER A 315 4.33 -9.45 37.73
C SER A 315 4.81 -10.81 38.21
N GLU A 316 4.47 -11.87 37.50
CA GLU A 316 4.89 -13.26 37.77
C GLU A 316 6.26 -13.62 37.14
N GLU A 317 7.00 -12.63 36.62
CA GLU A 317 8.32 -12.76 35.98
C GLU A 317 8.37 -13.62 34.70
N TYR A 318 7.26 -13.86 34.03
CA TYR A 318 7.21 -14.52 32.71
C TYR A 318 7.71 -13.58 31.62
N LYS A 319 8.99 -13.65 31.28
CA LYS A 319 9.69 -12.70 30.38
C LYS A 319 9.35 -12.82 28.90
N SER A 320 8.61 -13.83 28.48
CA SER A 320 8.37 -14.13 27.05
C SER A 320 6.93 -14.50 26.73
N ALA A 321 5.97 -14.16 27.58
CA ALA A 321 4.57 -14.41 27.31
C ALA A 321 3.94 -13.22 26.55
N ASN A 322 3.08 -13.51 25.58
CA ASN A 322 2.29 -12.52 24.87
C ASN A 322 0.82 -12.93 24.91
N ALA A 323 -0.05 -11.99 25.29
CA ALA A 323 -1.50 -12.17 25.22
C ALA A 323 -2.03 -11.81 23.82
N TYR A 324 -2.95 -12.60 23.31
CA TYR A 324 -3.67 -12.33 22.08
C TYR A 324 -5.13 -12.78 22.19
N ALA A 325 -5.98 -12.27 21.31
CA ALA A 325 -7.41 -12.56 21.33
C ALA A 325 -7.85 -13.18 19.99
N GLU A 326 -8.30 -14.41 20.01
CA GLU A 326 -8.93 -15.05 18.85
C GLU A 326 -10.42 -14.77 18.86
N GLN A 327 -10.95 -14.22 17.76
CA GLN A 327 -12.31 -13.70 17.68
C GLN A 327 -13.13 -14.51 16.68
N ASN A 328 -14.33 -14.93 17.08
CA ASN A 328 -15.28 -15.63 16.22
C ASN A 328 -16.68 -15.01 16.35
N ILE A 329 -17.28 -14.63 15.21
CA ILE A 329 -18.62 -14.04 15.19
C ILE A 329 -19.66 -15.11 14.85
N VAL A 330 -20.62 -15.29 15.75
CA VAL A 330 -21.78 -16.17 15.55
C VAL A 330 -23.06 -15.34 15.66
N SER A 331 -23.73 -15.08 14.55
CA SER A 331 -24.91 -14.19 14.46
C SER A 331 -24.55 -12.75 14.87
N ASN A 332 -25.05 -12.27 16.01
CA ASN A 332 -24.76 -10.95 16.57
C ASN A 332 -23.92 -11.01 17.86
N LYS A 333 -23.26 -12.14 18.11
CA LYS A 333 -22.38 -12.33 19.25
C LYS A 333 -20.95 -12.58 18.78
N LEU A 334 -20.01 -12.01 19.49
CA LEU A 334 -18.58 -12.19 19.29
C LEU A 334 -18.03 -13.03 20.46
N ASP A 335 -17.68 -14.27 20.16
CA ASP A 335 -16.94 -15.13 21.08
C ASP A 335 -15.44 -14.79 20.98
N ILE A 336 -14.76 -14.74 22.12
CA ILE A 336 -13.34 -14.41 22.18
C ILE A 336 -12.62 -15.38 23.12
N ASP A 337 -11.54 -15.97 22.61
CA ASP A 337 -10.59 -16.76 23.38
C ASP A 337 -9.32 -15.92 23.60
N PHE A 338 -9.00 -15.64 24.86
CA PHE A 338 -7.83 -14.88 25.27
C PHE A 338 -6.71 -15.80 25.73
#